data_b2c26f0dca1d6f04db5fd5c347243e5c
#
_entry.id   b2c26f0dca1d6f04db5fd5c347243e5c
#
_cell.length_a   1.000
_cell.length_b   1.000
_cell.length_c   1.000
_cell.angle_alpha   90.00
_cell.angle_beta   90.00
_cell.angle_gamma   90.00
#
_symmetry.space_group_name_H-M   'P 1'
#
loop_
_entity.id
_entity.type
_entity.pdbx_description
1 polymer ?
#
loop_
_entity_poly.entity_id
_entity_poly.type
_entity_poly.pdbx_seq_one_letter_code
_entity_poly.pdbx_strand_id
1 'polypeptide(L)'
;MKKLNVLVMGLLLPMLAAAQTVKSPNGNVSVTFSLTEKGQPTYEMSYKGKTVCKPSHLGLELAKDKHASKGMEETSLMDGFTETGSKTSTFDETWKPVWGETATIRNHYNEMEVNLNQAASKRNITIRFRVYDYGMGLRYEFPQQESLNYFVIQEEHTQFAMAGDHTAYWIPGDYDTQEYDYNITPLTGIRPIIAKNREAYKSNSSTTVFSDTGVQTSLQMKTKDGLYINIHEAACLDYPTMHLNLDEKTLTFESWLTPDAVGRKGFIQTPFNTPWRTVMVSDDARDMLSCKLTLNLNEPCKIKDTSWIHPTKYCGVWWNMIVGTKTWSYTNDLPSVRLGVTDYSKCKPNGTHGATNEEVKRYIDFAAKNGLQEVLVEGWNEGWEDWFGHQKLDVFDFVTPYPDFDIKMLNDYAHSKGVKLMMHHETSSAALNYERHLEDAFNLMNKYGYDAVKTGYVGDIIPRGEYHYSQLMNNHYQRVIETAAKHHIMVNAHEATRPTGICRTWPNLVGNESARGT
;
A
#
# COMPACT_ATOMS: atom_id res chain seq x y z
N MET A 1 -13.65 -13.34 -77.71
CA MET A 1 -14.27 -13.33 -76.39
C MET A 1 -13.27 -12.85 -75.36
N LYS A 2 -13.36 -11.59 -74.95
CA LYS A 2 -12.49 -10.98 -73.91
C LYS A 2 -13.07 -11.25 -72.55
N LYS A 3 -12.36 -11.93 -71.67
CA LYS A 3 -12.78 -12.14 -70.29
C LYS A 3 -12.53 -10.87 -69.50
N LEU A 4 -13.61 -10.29 -68.95
CA LEU A 4 -13.58 -9.15 -68.05
C LEU A 4 -13.32 -9.68 -66.62
N ASN A 5 -12.14 -9.43 -66.08
CA ASN A 5 -11.86 -9.68 -64.68
C ASN A 5 -12.38 -8.52 -63.84
N VAL A 6 -13.47 -8.73 -63.10
CA VAL A 6 -13.96 -7.76 -62.11
C VAL A 6 -13.16 -7.99 -60.81
N LEU A 7 -12.33 -7.03 -60.49
CA LEU A 7 -11.61 -6.97 -59.21
C LEU A 7 -12.59 -6.40 -58.16
N VAL A 8 -13.12 -7.23 -57.29
CA VAL A 8 -13.91 -6.80 -56.15
C VAL A 8 -12.92 -6.35 -55.07
N MET A 9 -12.71 -5.05 -54.98
CA MET A 9 -11.94 -4.43 -53.90
C MET A 9 -12.87 -4.32 -52.69
N GLY A 10 -12.75 -5.27 -51.76
CA GLY A 10 -13.46 -5.24 -50.48
C GLY A 10 -12.96 -4.05 -49.65
N LEU A 11 -13.74 -3.02 -49.47
CA LEU A 11 -13.54 -2.00 -48.47
C LEU A 11 -13.69 -2.66 -47.07
N LEU A 12 -12.55 -2.94 -46.43
CA LEU A 12 -12.50 -3.15 -44.99
C LEU A 12 -12.75 -1.78 -44.32
N LEU A 13 -14.01 -1.49 -44.02
CA LEU A 13 -14.33 -0.43 -43.07
C LEU A 13 -13.74 -0.82 -41.70
N PRO A 14 -12.94 0.04 -41.05
CA PRO A 14 -12.55 -0.20 -39.69
C PRO A 14 -13.83 -0.25 -38.83
N MET A 15 -14.13 -1.39 -38.24
CA MET A 15 -15.12 -1.45 -37.16
C MET A 15 -14.53 -0.65 -35.99
N LEU A 16 -14.99 0.59 -35.81
CA LEU A 16 -14.84 1.29 -34.54
C LEU A 16 -15.51 0.40 -33.49
N ALA A 17 -14.73 -0.08 -32.52
CA ALA A 17 -15.27 -0.82 -31.38
C ALA A 17 -16.31 0.09 -30.70
N ALA A 18 -17.54 -0.40 -30.55
CA ALA A 18 -18.60 0.36 -29.90
C ALA A 18 -18.21 0.61 -28.45
N ALA A 19 -18.35 1.84 -27.97
CA ALA A 19 -18.13 2.18 -26.57
C ALA A 19 -19.05 1.33 -25.68
N GLN A 20 -18.48 0.77 -24.60
CA GLN A 20 -19.19 -0.11 -23.68
C GLN A 20 -19.39 0.61 -22.35
N THR A 21 -20.60 0.55 -21.82
CA THR A 21 -20.95 1.25 -20.59
C THR A 21 -21.47 0.26 -19.54
N VAL A 22 -20.92 0.34 -18.33
CA VAL A 22 -21.44 -0.30 -17.14
C VAL A 22 -21.87 0.76 -16.13
N LYS A 23 -23.01 0.54 -15.48
CA LYS A 23 -23.53 1.42 -14.43
C LYS A 23 -23.53 0.71 -13.09
N SER A 24 -23.43 1.49 -12.02
CA SER A 24 -23.66 0.98 -10.66
C SER A 24 -25.06 0.39 -10.50
N PRO A 25 -25.29 -0.44 -9.46
CA PRO A 25 -26.61 -1.02 -9.21
C PRO A 25 -27.75 0.01 -9.11
N ASN A 26 -27.49 1.18 -8.50
CA ASN A 26 -28.46 2.28 -8.42
C ASN A 26 -28.46 3.20 -9.63
N GLY A 27 -27.57 2.98 -10.61
CA GLY A 27 -27.46 3.76 -11.84
C GLY A 27 -26.77 5.12 -11.71
N ASN A 28 -26.31 5.52 -10.52
CA ASN A 28 -25.72 6.86 -10.30
C ASN A 28 -24.28 6.97 -10.83
N VAL A 29 -23.47 5.93 -10.73
CA VAL A 29 -22.13 5.85 -11.32
C VAL A 29 -22.22 5.19 -12.68
N SER A 30 -21.58 5.79 -13.67
CA SER A 30 -21.47 5.24 -15.03
C SER A 30 -20.03 5.26 -15.47
N VAL A 31 -19.52 4.15 -15.97
CA VAL A 31 -18.18 3.99 -16.53
C VAL A 31 -18.32 3.50 -17.97
N THR A 32 -17.70 4.22 -18.89
CA THR A 32 -17.69 3.87 -20.31
C THR A 32 -16.26 3.54 -20.74
N PHE A 33 -16.06 2.39 -21.32
CA PHE A 33 -14.80 1.95 -21.92
C PHE A 33 -14.86 2.13 -23.44
N SER A 34 -13.76 2.53 -24.06
CA SER A 34 -13.58 2.61 -25.50
C SER A 34 -12.13 2.38 -25.92
N LEU A 35 -11.91 2.07 -27.18
CA LEU A 35 -10.61 2.11 -27.83
C LEU A 35 -10.52 3.33 -28.73
N THR A 36 -9.39 4.02 -28.71
CA THR A 36 -9.09 5.08 -29.70
C THR A 36 -8.88 4.45 -31.08
N GLU A 37 -8.78 5.28 -32.14
CA GLU A 37 -8.46 4.82 -33.50
C GLU A 37 -7.15 4.03 -33.59
N LYS A 38 -6.21 4.29 -32.66
CA LYS A 38 -4.94 3.56 -32.56
C LYS A 38 -5.03 2.30 -31.69
N GLY A 39 -6.21 1.97 -31.17
CA GLY A 39 -6.39 0.85 -30.26
C GLY A 39 -5.86 1.09 -28.87
N GLN A 40 -5.79 2.36 -28.39
CA GLN A 40 -5.44 2.68 -27.02
C GLN A 40 -6.67 2.55 -26.12
N PRO A 41 -6.61 1.76 -25.02
CA PRO A 41 -7.69 1.65 -24.07
C PRO A 41 -7.94 2.99 -23.35
N THR A 42 -9.22 3.34 -23.20
CA THR A 42 -9.65 4.60 -22.62
C THR A 42 -10.93 4.37 -21.81
N TYR A 43 -11.08 5.07 -20.71
CA TYR A 43 -12.31 5.08 -19.94
C TYR A 43 -12.73 6.50 -19.57
N GLU A 44 -14.01 6.66 -19.28
CA GLU A 44 -14.57 7.88 -18.67
C GLU A 44 -15.54 7.49 -17.55
N MET A 45 -15.72 8.38 -16.59
CA MET A 45 -16.59 8.15 -15.41
C MET A 45 -17.47 9.36 -15.14
N SER A 46 -18.75 9.10 -14.84
CA SER A 46 -19.69 10.11 -14.38
C SER A 46 -20.45 9.65 -13.12
N TYR A 47 -20.94 10.65 -12.35
CA TYR A 47 -21.78 10.45 -11.17
C TYR A 47 -23.00 11.35 -11.25
N LYS A 48 -24.21 10.75 -11.24
CA LYS A 48 -25.50 11.47 -11.40
C LYS A 48 -25.49 12.44 -12.60
N GLY A 49 -24.86 12.01 -13.70
CA GLY A 49 -24.72 12.79 -14.94
C GLY A 49 -23.62 13.87 -14.93
N LYS A 50 -22.90 14.08 -13.81
CA LYS A 50 -21.74 14.97 -13.73
C LYS A 50 -20.46 14.21 -14.06
N THR A 51 -19.57 14.79 -14.85
CA THR A 51 -18.27 14.19 -15.18
C THR A 51 -17.35 14.13 -13.96
N VAL A 52 -16.85 12.93 -13.63
CA VAL A 52 -15.85 12.68 -12.60
C VAL A 52 -14.47 12.59 -13.26
N CYS A 53 -14.30 11.63 -14.20
CA CYS A 53 -13.13 11.53 -15.05
C CYS A 53 -13.52 11.74 -16.50
N LYS A 54 -12.85 12.66 -17.18
CA LYS A 54 -12.88 12.79 -18.64
C LYS A 54 -12.22 11.56 -19.28
N PRO A 55 -12.27 11.36 -20.61
CA PRO A 55 -11.54 10.29 -21.27
C PRO A 55 -10.10 10.21 -20.78
N SER A 56 -9.78 9.08 -20.14
CA SER A 56 -8.52 8.80 -19.45
C SER A 56 -7.90 7.55 -20.06
N HIS A 57 -6.64 7.62 -20.45
CA HIS A 57 -5.94 6.51 -21.10
C HIS A 57 -5.50 5.46 -20.08
N LEU A 58 -5.39 4.21 -20.56
CA LEU A 58 -4.90 3.06 -19.83
C LEU A 58 -3.77 2.40 -20.63
N GLY A 59 -2.82 1.82 -19.93
CA GLY A 59 -1.74 1.04 -20.55
C GLY A 59 -0.54 0.87 -19.63
N LEU A 60 0.43 0.11 -20.13
CA LEU A 60 1.70 -0.14 -19.44
C LEU A 60 2.86 -0.08 -20.42
N GLU A 61 3.99 0.39 -19.92
CA GLU A 61 5.28 0.29 -20.60
C GLU A 61 6.10 -0.80 -19.90
N LEU A 62 6.66 -1.71 -20.70
CA LEU A 62 7.47 -2.82 -20.20
C LEU A 62 8.95 -2.51 -20.37
N ALA A 63 9.78 -3.03 -19.46
CA ALA A 63 11.22 -2.98 -19.63
C ALA A 63 11.62 -3.84 -20.83
N LYS A 64 12.58 -3.34 -21.62
CA LYS A 64 13.09 -4.05 -22.79
C LYS A 64 13.82 -5.32 -22.36
N ASP A 65 13.37 -6.46 -22.87
CA ASP A 65 14.08 -7.72 -22.74
C ASP A 65 15.10 -7.87 -23.88
N LYS A 66 16.39 -7.94 -23.54
CA LYS A 66 17.49 -8.09 -24.49
C LYS A 66 17.53 -9.47 -25.16
N HIS A 67 16.85 -10.44 -24.58
CA HIS A 67 16.81 -11.83 -25.04
C HIS A 67 15.43 -12.22 -25.59
N ALA A 68 14.54 -11.24 -25.77
CA ALA A 68 13.23 -11.50 -26.34
C ALA A 68 13.35 -12.15 -27.72
N SER A 69 12.52 -13.15 -28.00
CA SER A 69 12.40 -13.74 -29.31
C SER A 69 11.95 -12.69 -30.33
N LYS A 70 12.37 -12.85 -31.59
CA LYS A 70 11.96 -11.94 -32.67
C LYS A 70 10.41 -11.78 -32.71
N GLY A 71 9.95 -10.54 -32.67
CA GLY A 71 8.53 -10.18 -32.57
C GLY A 71 7.99 -10.05 -31.16
N MET A 72 8.84 -10.27 -30.14
CA MET A 72 8.54 -10.06 -28.72
C MET A 72 9.30 -8.87 -28.13
N GLU A 73 10.05 -8.13 -28.98
CA GLU A 73 10.82 -6.96 -28.58
C GLU A 73 9.92 -5.75 -28.24
N GLU A 74 8.65 -5.83 -28.59
CA GLU A 74 7.68 -4.77 -28.30
C GLU A 74 7.50 -4.59 -26.79
N THR A 75 7.72 -3.38 -26.31
CA THR A 75 7.63 -3.01 -24.88
C THR A 75 6.33 -2.29 -24.54
N SER A 76 5.58 -1.80 -25.55
CA SER A 76 4.36 -1.02 -25.32
C SER A 76 3.13 -1.91 -25.20
N LEU A 77 2.42 -1.76 -24.09
CA LEU A 77 1.04 -2.20 -23.92
C LEU A 77 0.12 -0.97 -23.82
N MET A 78 0.40 0.07 -24.60
CA MET A 78 -0.33 1.34 -24.62
C MET A 78 -1.40 1.39 -25.70
N ASP A 79 -1.14 0.82 -26.87
CA ASP A 79 -2.02 0.88 -28.04
C ASP A 79 -1.93 -0.38 -28.92
N GLY A 80 -2.51 -0.34 -30.10
CA GLY A 80 -2.56 -1.48 -31.04
C GLY A 80 -3.50 -2.60 -30.62
N PHE A 81 -4.37 -2.34 -29.64
CA PHE A 81 -5.34 -3.32 -29.15
C PHE A 81 -6.61 -3.37 -30.03
N THR A 82 -7.14 -4.57 -30.13
CA THR A 82 -8.51 -4.84 -30.59
C THR A 82 -9.27 -5.55 -29.49
N GLU A 83 -10.53 -5.26 -29.34
CA GLU A 83 -11.41 -5.98 -28.45
C GLU A 83 -11.74 -7.38 -29.03
N THR A 84 -11.53 -8.42 -28.22
CA THR A 84 -11.84 -9.79 -28.59
C THR A 84 -13.12 -10.30 -27.94
N GLY A 85 -13.64 -9.59 -26.97
CA GLY A 85 -14.91 -9.86 -26.31
C GLY A 85 -15.06 -9.07 -25.02
N SER A 86 -16.31 -8.94 -24.59
CA SER A 86 -16.65 -8.30 -23.33
C SER A 86 -17.78 -9.04 -22.63
N LYS A 87 -17.81 -8.87 -21.31
CA LYS A 87 -18.82 -9.51 -20.46
C LYS A 87 -19.21 -8.55 -19.34
N THR A 88 -20.50 -8.52 -19.02
CA THR A 88 -21.02 -7.84 -17.83
C THR A 88 -21.62 -8.85 -16.86
N SER A 89 -21.52 -8.57 -15.57
CA SER A 89 -22.12 -9.37 -14.50
C SER A 89 -22.51 -8.49 -13.32
N THR A 90 -23.30 -9.03 -12.42
CA THR A 90 -23.69 -8.39 -11.15
C THR A 90 -23.29 -9.29 -10.01
N PHE A 91 -22.81 -8.70 -8.92
CA PHE A 91 -22.47 -9.40 -7.70
C PHE A 91 -23.10 -8.69 -6.50
N ASP A 92 -23.65 -9.46 -5.56
CA ASP A 92 -24.26 -8.92 -4.34
C ASP A 92 -24.07 -9.91 -3.19
N GLU A 93 -23.31 -9.51 -2.19
CA GLU A 93 -23.16 -10.26 -0.94
C GLU A 93 -23.16 -9.30 0.25
N THR A 94 -23.45 -9.80 1.43
CA THR A 94 -23.21 -9.10 2.69
C THR A 94 -22.29 -9.95 3.54
N TRP A 95 -21.18 -9.34 3.99
CA TRP A 95 -20.20 -10.00 4.81
C TRP A 95 -20.00 -9.28 6.15
N LYS A 96 -19.40 -9.97 7.12
CA LYS A 96 -19.12 -9.43 8.46
C LYS A 96 -17.62 -9.26 8.60
N PRO A 97 -17.13 -8.03 8.85
CA PRO A 97 -15.73 -7.83 9.20
C PRO A 97 -15.44 -8.45 10.57
N VAL A 98 -14.19 -8.90 10.77
CA VAL A 98 -13.75 -9.46 12.05
C VAL A 98 -13.70 -8.38 13.13
N TRP A 99 -13.36 -7.17 12.74
CA TRP A 99 -13.36 -5.97 13.56
C TRP A 99 -13.67 -4.74 12.71
N GLY A 100 -13.89 -3.60 13.35
CA GLY A 100 -14.16 -2.32 12.68
C GLY A 100 -15.44 -1.66 13.18
N GLU A 101 -15.79 -0.54 12.57
CA GLU A 101 -16.90 0.32 12.99
C GLU A 101 -18.26 -0.18 12.49
N THR A 102 -18.28 -1.09 11.53
CA THR A 102 -19.48 -1.54 10.83
C THR A 102 -19.70 -3.02 11.05
N ALA A 103 -20.86 -3.40 11.58
CA ALA A 103 -21.19 -4.81 11.87
C ALA A 103 -21.37 -5.67 10.61
N THR A 104 -21.80 -5.07 9.50
CA THR A 104 -22.00 -5.75 8.21
C THR A 104 -21.63 -4.81 7.08
N ILE A 105 -21.05 -5.35 6.02
CA ILE A 105 -20.66 -4.62 4.82
C ILE A 105 -21.30 -5.29 3.61
N ARG A 106 -22.05 -4.52 2.81
CA ARG A 106 -22.56 -5.00 1.53
C ARG A 106 -21.51 -4.80 0.44
N ASN A 107 -21.24 -5.84 -0.32
CA ASN A 107 -20.39 -5.85 -1.51
C ASN A 107 -21.28 -6.03 -2.73
N HIS A 108 -21.76 -4.93 -3.29
CA HIS A 108 -22.73 -4.92 -4.39
C HIS A 108 -22.21 -4.04 -5.52
N TYR A 109 -21.96 -4.66 -6.67
CA TYR A 109 -21.44 -3.99 -7.86
C TYR A 109 -21.94 -4.63 -9.15
N ASN A 110 -21.87 -3.86 -10.23
CA ASN A 110 -21.89 -4.38 -11.59
C ASN A 110 -20.44 -4.40 -12.11
N GLU A 111 -20.10 -5.47 -12.82
CA GLU A 111 -18.75 -5.70 -13.36
C GLU A 111 -18.79 -5.67 -14.88
N MET A 112 -17.76 -5.07 -15.47
CA MET A 112 -17.45 -5.17 -16.89
C MET A 112 -16.04 -5.71 -17.07
N GLU A 113 -15.94 -6.77 -17.86
CA GLU A 113 -14.68 -7.39 -18.27
C GLU A 113 -14.51 -7.14 -19.77
N VAL A 114 -13.36 -6.58 -20.17
CA VAL A 114 -13.03 -6.30 -21.56
C VAL A 114 -11.74 -7.03 -21.91
N ASN A 115 -11.84 -7.98 -22.85
CA ASN A 115 -10.70 -8.76 -23.31
C ASN A 115 -10.10 -8.11 -24.56
N LEU A 116 -8.80 -7.85 -24.51
CA LEU A 116 -8.05 -7.14 -25.53
C LEU A 116 -6.90 -8.00 -26.06
N ASN A 117 -6.70 -7.93 -27.38
CA ASN A 117 -5.55 -8.55 -28.04
C ASN A 117 -4.73 -7.49 -28.78
N GLN A 118 -3.43 -7.48 -28.56
CA GLN A 118 -2.47 -6.71 -29.33
C GLN A 118 -1.86 -7.63 -30.39
N ALA A 119 -2.38 -7.57 -31.61
CA ALA A 119 -2.06 -8.55 -32.67
C ALA A 119 -0.57 -8.59 -33.04
N ALA A 120 0.11 -7.44 -33.05
CA ALA A 120 1.53 -7.34 -33.40
C ALA A 120 2.43 -8.13 -32.44
N SER A 121 2.14 -8.10 -31.13
CA SER A 121 2.89 -8.80 -30.09
C SER A 121 2.27 -10.14 -29.67
N LYS A 122 1.06 -10.47 -30.18
CA LYS A 122 0.26 -11.64 -29.79
C LYS A 122 -0.06 -11.69 -28.29
N ARG A 123 -0.16 -10.52 -27.65
CA ARG A 123 -0.42 -10.40 -26.21
C ARG A 123 -1.88 -10.15 -25.93
N ASN A 124 -2.37 -10.82 -24.90
CA ASN A 124 -3.73 -10.65 -24.41
C ASN A 124 -3.68 -9.99 -23.02
N ILE A 125 -4.55 -9.03 -22.82
CA ILE A 125 -4.82 -8.45 -21.50
C ILE A 125 -6.32 -8.34 -21.29
N THR A 126 -6.75 -8.34 -20.05
CA THR A 126 -8.13 -8.03 -19.68
C THR A 126 -8.13 -6.77 -18.83
N ILE A 127 -9.04 -5.85 -19.10
CA ILE A 127 -9.32 -4.71 -18.23
C ILE A 127 -10.64 -4.99 -17.55
N ARG A 128 -10.63 -4.99 -16.22
CA ARG A 128 -11.81 -5.25 -15.40
C ARG A 128 -12.23 -4.01 -14.65
N PHE A 129 -13.52 -3.68 -14.71
CA PHE A 129 -14.16 -2.62 -13.96
C PHE A 129 -15.20 -3.21 -13.01
N ARG A 130 -15.16 -2.81 -11.72
CA ARG A 130 -16.23 -3.04 -10.75
C ARG A 130 -16.81 -1.69 -10.35
N VAL A 131 -18.10 -1.51 -10.63
CA VAL A 131 -18.79 -0.23 -10.45
C VAL A 131 -19.80 -0.35 -9.34
N TYR A 132 -19.54 0.39 -8.26
CA TYR A 132 -20.33 0.47 -7.05
C TYR A 132 -21.15 1.75 -7.04
N ASP A 133 -22.15 1.85 -6.15
CA ASP A 133 -22.99 3.05 -6.01
C ASP A 133 -22.22 4.30 -5.56
N TYR A 134 -20.99 4.11 -5.07
CA TYR A 134 -20.11 5.13 -4.50
C TYR A 134 -18.72 5.20 -5.17
N GLY A 135 -18.56 4.58 -6.34
CA GLY A 135 -17.29 4.63 -7.05
C GLY A 135 -17.00 3.41 -7.91
N MET A 136 -15.76 3.31 -8.36
CA MET A 136 -15.29 2.18 -9.16
C MET A 136 -13.90 1.71 -8.74
N GLY A 137 -13.60 0.46 -9.07
CA GLY A 137 -12.25 -0.07 -9.18
C GLY A 137 -11.98 -0.56 -10.59
N LEU A 138 -10.77 -0.33 -11.09
CA LEU A 138 -10.28 -0.93 -12.34
C LEU A 138 -8.94 -1.61 -12.12
N ARG A 139 -8.64 -2.68 -12.87
CA ARG A 139 -7.34 -3.34 -12.86
C ARG A 139 -7.03 -3.99 -14.20
N TYR A 140 -5.75 -4.27 -14.42
CA TYR A 140 -5.27 -5.09 -15.52
C TYR A 140 -5.15 -6.54 -15.05
N GLU A 141 -5.54 -7.47 -15.92
CA GLU A 141 -5.37 -8.90 -15.69
C GLU A 141 -4.59 -9.51 -16.86
N PHE A 142 -3.57 -10.25 -16.53
CA PHE A 142 -2.67 -10.90 -17.49
C PHE A 142 -2.91 -12.41 -17.42
N PRO A 143 -3.57 -13.02 -18.42
CA PRO A 143 -3.76 -14.46 -18.46
C PRO A 143 -2.43 -15.17 -18.71
N GLN A 144 -2.39 -16.47 -18.38
CA GLN A 144 -1.26 -17.33 -18.76
C GLN A 144 -1.11 -17.35 -20.29
N GLN A 145 0.06 -16.98 -20.81
CA GLN A 145 0.34 -16.91 -22.23
C GLN A 145 1.85 -16.97 -22.51
N GLU A 146 2.26 -17.53 -23.63
CA GLU A 146 3.67 -17.64 -24.01
C GLU A 146 4.30 -16.29 -24.35
N SER A 147 3.53 -15.42 -25.01
CA SER A 147 3.99 -14.09 -25.47
C SER A 147 4.23 -13.08 -24.34
N LEU A 148 3.76 -13.38 -23.13
CA LEU A 148 3.91 -12.52 -21.94
C LEU A 148 3.84 -13.40 -20.69
N ASN A 149 4.88 -14.20 -20.44
CA ASN A 149 4.91 -15.11 -19.29
C ASN A 149 5.59 -14.47 -18.08
N TYR A 150 6.79 -13.91 -18.27
CA TYR A 150 7.53 -13.13 -17.28
C TYR A 150 7.92 -11.80 -17.91
N PHE A 151 7.64 -10.71 -17.23
CA PHE A 151 7.98 -9.38 -17.71
C PHE A 151 8.17 -8.39 -16.56
N VAL A 152 8.82 -7.28 -16.88
CA VAL A 152 9.06 -6.20 -15.95
C VAL A 152 8.28 -4.97 -16.40
N ILE A 153 7.50 -4.41 -15.52
CA ILE A 153 6.82 -3.14 -15.76
C ILE A 153 7.83 -2.00 -15.56
N GLN A 154 8.00 -1.17 -16.59
CA GLN A 154 8.79 0.05 -16.53
C GLN A 154 7.96 1.20 -15.98
N GLU A 155 6.71 1.33 -16.44
CA GLU A 155 5.73 2.28 -15.91
C GLU A 155 4.29 1.81 -16.20
N GLU A 156 3.37 2.21 -15.34
CA GLU A 156 1.93 2.09 -15.53
C GLU A 156 1.36 3.47 -15.86
N HIS A 157 0.66 3.58 -16.98
CA HIS A 157 0.08 4.82 -17.49
C HIS A 157 -1.44 4.86 -17.30
N THR A 158 -1.89 4.55 -16.08
CA THR A 158 -3.31 4.70 -15.73
C THR A 158 -3.61 6.16 -15.43
N GLN A 159 -4.44 6.78 -16.26
CA GLN A 159 -4.78 8.19 -16.14
C GLN A 159 -6.11 8.42 -15.41
N PHE A 160 -6.21 9.61 -14.79
CA PHE A 160 -7.40 10.14 -14.14
C PHE A 160 -7.53 11.61 -14.57
N ALA A 161 -8.18 11.86 -15.70
CA ALA A 161 -8.33 13.20 -16.27
C ALA A 161 -9.48 13.95 -15.59
N MET A 162 -9.15 14.87 -14.70
CA MET A 162 -10.13 15.60 -13.89
C MET A 162 -10.97 16.57 -14.70
N ALA A 163 -12.24 16.71 -14.34
CA ALA A 163 -13.20 17.58 -15.01
C ALA A 163 -12.92 19.08 -14.80
N GLY A 164 -12.08 19.43 -13.83
CA GLY A 164 -11.74 20.82 -13.53
C GLY A 164 -10.61 20.97 -12.52
N ASP A 165 -10.20 22.19 -12.27
CA ASP A 165 -9.22 22.54 -11.24
C ASP A 165 -9.89 22.48 -9.86
N HIS A 166 -9.93 21.26 -9.31
CA HIS A 166 -10.61 20.93 -8.06
C HIS A 166 -9.78 21.38 -6.86
N THR A 167 -10.42 21.64 -5.73
CA THR A 167 -9.72 21.78 -4.46
C THR A 167 -9.26 20.40 -4.01
N ALA A 168 -7.95 20.21 -3.89
CA ALA A 168 -7.32 18.98 -3.42
C ALA A 168 -6.83 19.10 -1.97
N TYR A 169 -6.96 18.00 -1.21
CA TYR A 169 -6.36 17.78 0.10
C TYR A 169 -5.26 16.74 -0.11
N TRP A 170 -4.01 17.14 0.00
CA TRP A 170 -2.91 16.36 -0.51
C TRP A 170 -1.61 16.53 0.28
N ILE A 171 -0.75 15.53 0.18
CA ILE A 171 0.65 15.54 0.61
C ILE A 171 1.55 15.24 -0.59
N PRO A 172 2.84 15.67 -0.57
CA PRO A 172 3.75 15.41 -1.69
C PRO A 172 3.95 13.91 -1.92
N GLY A 173 4.14 13.53 -3.17
CA GLY A 173 4.48 12.16 -3.55
C GLY A 173 5.88 11.82 -3.10
N ASP A 174 6.01 10.76 -2.29
CA ASP A 174 7.26 10.29 -1.71
C ASP A 174 7.27 8.76 -1.69
N TYR A 175 8.44 8.14 -1.93
CA TYR A 175 8.57 6.68 -2.00
C TYR A 175 8.75 6.00 -0.64
N ASP A 176 9.00 6.80 0.42
CA ASP A 176 9.40 6.28 1.72
C ASP A 176 8.48 6.67 2.86
N THR A 177 7.81 7.83 2.80
CA THR A 177 7.01 8.33 3.92
C THR A 177 5.71 9.00 3.49
N GLN A 178 4.73 9.00 4.39
CA GLN A 178 3.45 9.71 4.30
C GLN A 178 3.33 10.80 5.38
N GLU A 179 4.39 11.03 6.14
CA GLU A 179 4.37 11.88 7.33
C GLU A 179 4.60 13.36 6.98
N TYR A 180 3.73 13.88 6.13
CA TYR A 180 3.70 15.28 5.74
C TYR A 180 2.45 15.98 6.26
N ASP A 181 2.54 17.29 6.49
CA ASP A 181 1.36 18.11 6.72
C ASP A 181 0.53 18.21 5.43
N TYR A 182 -0.80 18.10 5.59
CA TYR A 182 -1.72 18.22 4.47
C TYR A 182 -1.78 19.64 3.92
N ASN A 183 -1.76 19.75 2.61
CA ASN A 183 -1.99 20.99 1.87
C ASN A 183 -3.40 21.02 1.31
N ILE A 184 -3.98 22.22 1.22
CA ILE A 184 -5.31 22.44 0.62
C ILE A 184 -5.14 23.49 -0.47
N THR A 185 -5.19 23.09 -1.73
CA THR A 185 -5.01 23.98 -2.89
C THR A 185 -5.88 23.53 -4.07
N PRO A 186 -6.12 24.38 -5.08
CA PRO A 186 -6.46 23.90 -6.41
C PRO A 186 -5.37 22.94 -6.93
N LEU A 187 -5.68 22.10 -7.91
CA LEU A 187 -4.69 21.20 -8.53
C LEU A 187 -3.49 21.98 -9.09
N THR A 188 -3.74 23.12 -9.72
CA THR A 188 -2.68 24.03 -10.23
C THR A 188 -1.82 24.67 -9.13
N GLY A 189 -2.22 24.58 -7.87
CA GLY A 189 -1.45 25.04 -6.71
C GLY A 189 -0.43 24.02 -6.17
N ILE A 190 -0.40 22.79 -6.69
CA ILE A 190 0.49 21.72 -6.19
C ILE A 190 1.96 22.08 -6.42
N ARG A 191 2.36 22.39 -7.65
CA ARG A 191 3.74 22.73 -8.01
C ARG A 191 4.33 23.88 -7.20
N PRO A 192 3.66 25.06 -7.07
CA PRO A 192 4.20 26.16 -6.28
C PRO A 192 4.46 25.81 -4.82
N ILE A 193 3.61 24.97 -4.21
CA ILE A 193 3.77 24.55 -2.81
C ILE A 193 4.93 23.57 -2.67
N ILE A 194 5.04 22.56 -3.54
CA ILE A 194 6.19 21.63 -3.51
C ILE A 194 7.50 22.39 -3.71
N ALA A 195 7.56 23.27 -4.69
CA ALA A 195 8.75 24.09 -4.96
C ALA A 195 9.15 24.94 -3.75
N LYS A 196 8.17 25.58 -3.09
CA LYS A 196 8.40 26.40 -1.89
C LYS A 196 8.93 25.59 -0.71
N ASN A 197 8.40 24.38 -0.51
CA ASN A 197 8.67 23.57 0.68
C ASN A 197 9.75 22.50 0.44
N ARG A 198 10.35 22.40 -0.74
CA ARG A 198 11.30 21.34 -1.09
C ARG A 198 12.46 21.19 -0.11
N GLU A 199 13.01 22.30 0.38
CA GLU A 199 14.11 22.24 1.37
C GLU A 199 13.62 21.77 2.75
N ALA A 200 12.41 22.15 3.15
CA ALA A 200 11.82 21.66 4.40
C ALA A 200 11.51 20.16 4.34
N TYR A 201 11.09 19.65 3.18
CA TYR A 201 10.85 18.22 3.00
C TYR A 201 12.12 17.38 3.15
N LYS A 202 13.29 17.89 2.80
CA LYS A 202 14.59 17.21 2.99
C LYS A 202 14.98 17.01 4.46
N SER A 203 14.31 17.65 5.39
CA SER A 203 14.61 17.52 6.83
C SER A 203 14.01 16.25 7.47
N ASN A 204 13.06 15.61 6.81
CA ASN A 204 12.54 14.34 7.27
C ASN A 204 13.57 13.23 6.95
N SER A 205 13.70 12.25 7.82
CA SER A 205 14.47 11.05 7.52
C SER A 205 13.81 10.28 6.36
N SER A 206 14.60 9.78 5.42
CA SER A 206 14.11 8.95 4.30
C SER A 206 13.09 9.66 3.40
N THR A 207 13.38 10.87 2.93
CA THR A 207 12.49 11.60 2.03
C THR A 207 12.93 11.46 0.59
N THR A 208 12.02 10.99 -0.26
CA THR A 208 12.20 10.90 -1.71
C THR A 208 11.01 11.49 -2.45
N VAL A 209 10.88 12.83 -2.39
CA VAL A 209 9.87 13.55 -3.19
C VAL A 209 10.26 13.48 -4.66
N PHE A 210 9.55 12.66 -5.43
CA PHE A 210 9.95 12.25 -6.77
C PHE A 210 9.63 13.28 -7.88
N SER A 211 8.68 14.21 -7.65
CA SER A 211 8.20 15.14 -8.68
C SER A 211 7.75 16.46 -8.07
N ASP A 212 7.75 17.52 -8.89
CA ASP A 212 7.21 18.83 -8.52
C ASP A 212 5.67 18.88 -8.54
N THR A 213 5.03 17.86 -9.11
CA THR A 213 3.57 17.73 -9.22
C THR A 213 3.08 16.37 -8.73
N GLY A 214 3.97 15.61 -8.07
CA GLY A 214 3.66 14.31 -7.50
C GLY A 214 2.90 14.43 -6.18
N VAL A 215 1.86 13.60 -6.01
CA VAL A 215 1.08 13.52 -4.77
C VAL A 215 0.89 12.06 -4.34
N GLN A 216 0.68 11.87 -3.05
CA GLN A 216 0.32 10.57 -2.48
C GLN A 216 -1.13 10.19 -2.85
N THR A 217 -1.42 8.90 -2.87
CA THR A 217 -2.76 8.37 -2.63
C THR A 217 -2.91 8.06 -1.11
N SER A 218 -4.07 8.18 -0.50
CA SER A 218 -5.35 8.57 -1.10
C SER A 218 -5.41 10.09 -1.32
N LEU A 219 -5.77 10.49 -2.54
CA LEU A 219 -5.93 11.89 -2.89
C LEU A 219 -7.40 12.28 -2.80
N GLN A 220 -7.74 13.18 -1.87
CA GLN A 220 -9.09 13.67 -1.69
C GLN A 220 -9.27 15.00 -2.42
N MET A 221 -10.39 15.16 -3.15
CA MET A 221 -10.73 16.38 -3.87
C MET A 221 -12.17 16.79 -3.63
N LYS A 222 -12.44 18.10 -3.76
CA LYS A 222 -13.78 18.69 -3.79
C LYS A 222 -13.96 19.49 -5.06
N THR A 223 -15.01 19.21 -5.82
CA THR A 223 -15.35 19.94 -7.04
C THR A 223 -16.15 21.20 -6.73
N LYS A 224 -16.17 22.16 -7.66
CA LYS A 224 -16.94 23.41 -7.52
C LYS A 224 -18.45 23.16 -7.49
N ASP A 225 -18.91 22.09 -8.12
CA ASP A 225 -20.32 21.72 -8.22
C ASP A 225 -20.76 20.70 -7.15
N GLY A 226 -19.93 20.52 -6.11
CA GLY A 226 -20.28 19.85 -4.87
C GLY A 226 -20.05 18.35 -4.82
N LEU A 227 -19.24 17.78 -5.74
CA LEU A 227 -18.79 16.39 -5.59
C LEU A 227 -17.54 16.31 -4.73
N TYR A 228 -17.42 15.19 -4.01
CA TYR A 228 -16.21 14.73 -3.34
C TYR A 228 -15.68 13.53 -4.11
N ILE A 229 -14.39 13.57 -4.45
CA ILE A 229 -13.72 12.53 -5.25
C ILE A 229 -12.48 12.09 -4.49
N ASN A 230 -12.25 10.78 -4.43
CA ASN A 230 -11.02 10.23 -3.85
C ASN A 230 -10.40 9.24 -4.83
N ILE A 231 -9.11 9.42 -5.12
CA ILE A 231 -8.32 8.49 -5.94
C ILE A 231 -7.40 7.72 -5.01
N HIS A 232 -7.47 6.39 -5.08
CA HIS A 232 -6.66 5.49 -4.26
C HIS A 232 -6.40 4.17 -4.97
N GLU A 233 -5.88 3.18 -4.27
CA GLU A 233 -5.68 1.81 -4.72
C GLU A 233 -6.20 0.82 -3.67
N ALA A 234 -6.48 -0.41 -4.10
CA ALA A 234 -6.89 -1.49 -3.22
C ALA A 234 -6.17 -2.80 -3.58
N ALA A 235 -5.98 -3.66 -2.58
CA ALA A 235 -5.30 -4.94 -2.72
C ALA A 235 -3.90 -4.82 -3.36
N CYS A 236 -3.05 -3.94 -2.81
CA CYS A 236 -1.67 -3.77 -3.25
C CYS A 236 -0.83 -4.97 -2.81
N LEU A 237 -0.87 -6.04 -3.60
CA LEU A 237 -0.19 -7.31 -3.37
C LEU A 237 0.72 -7.61 -4.54
N ASP A 238 1.96 -8.01 -4.26
CA ASP A 238 3.01 -8.34 -5.24
C ASP A 238 3.18 -7.28 -6.33
N TYR A 239 3.07 -6.02 -5.94
CA TYR A 239 3.11 -4.87 -6.82
C TYR A 239 3.62 -3.63 -6.08
N PRO A 240 4.28 -2.67 -6.76
CA PRO A 240 4.68 -1.42 -6.13
C PRO A 240 3.47 -0.51 -5.88
N THR A 241 3.58 0.32 -4.86
CA THR A 241 2.54 1.27 -4.49
C THR A 241 2.40 2.39 -5.54
N MET A 242 1.16 2.79 -5.80
CA MET A 242 0.83 3.87 -6.73
C MET A 242 0.85 5.24 -6.04
N HIS A 243 1.57 6.17 -6.63
CA HIS A 243 1.42 7.60 -6.46
C HIS A 243 0.76 8.21 -7.70
N LEU A 244 0.55 9.51 -7.70
CA LEU A 244 -0.03 10.24 -8.82
C LEU A 244 0.88 11.40 -9.21
N ASN A 245 1.06 11.61 -10.52
CA ASN A 245 1.76 12.77 -11.05
C ASN A 245 0.81 13.58 -11.90
N LEU A 246 0.75 14.90 -11.69
CA LEU A 246 -0.21 15.80 -12.36
C LEU A 246 0.40 16.44 -13.60
N ASP A 247 -0.26 16.27 -14.73
CA ASP A 247 -0.14 17.22 -15.85
C ASP A 247 -1.07 18.42 -15.60
N GLU A 248 -0.50 19.54 -15.25
CA GLU A 248 -1.24 20.77 -14.90
C GLU A 248 -1.96 21.39 -16.10
N LYS A 249 -1.52 21.13 -17.33
CA LYS A 249 -2.13 21.70 -18.55
C LYS A 249 -3.46 21.04 -18.87
N THR A 250 -3.53 19.73 -18.68
CA THR A 250 -4.71 18.92 -18.97
C THR A 250 -5.54 18.63 -17.74
N LEU A 251 -5.00 18.89 -16.53
CA LEU A 251 -5.52 18.48 -15.22
C LEU A 251 -5.70 16.97 -15.14
N THR A 252 -4.73 16.23 -15.65
CA THR A 252 -4.73 14.77 -15.68
C THR A 252 -3.69 14.24 -14.71
N PHE A 253 -4.13 13.46 -13.74
CA PHE A 253 -3.23 12.61 -12.98
C PHE A 253 -2.90 11.36 -13.77
N GLU A 254 -1.65 10.91 -13.66
CA GLU A 254 -1.20 9.62 -14.15
C GLU A 254 -0.58 8.85 -12.99
N SER A 255 -0.79 7.55 -12.96
CA SER A 255 -0.16 6.67 -11.98
C SER A 255 1.36 6.80 -12.06
N TRP A 256 2.00 6.78 -10.90
CA TRP A 256 3.44 6.84 -10.76
C TRP A 256 3.86 5.80 -9.73
N LEU A 257 4.43 4.71 -10.20
CA LEU A 257 4.77 3.58 -9.34
C LEU A 257 6.10 3.80 -8.64
N THR A 258 6.22 3.29 -7.40
CA THR A 258 7.49 3.28 -6.68
C THR A 258 8.48 2.35 -7.38
N PRO A 259 9.69 2.83 -7.74
CA PRO A 259 10.71 1.99 -8.36
C PRO A 259 11.42 1.10 -7.35
N ASP A 260 12.15 0.11 -7.87
CA ASP A 260 13.22 -0.59 -7.16
C ASP A 260 14.54 0.20 -7.25
N ALA A 261 15.61 -0.37 -6.68
CA ALA A 261 16.95 0.22 -6.66
C ALA A 261 17.57 0.52 -8.02
N VAL A 262 17.05 -0.05 -9.11
CA VAL A 262 17.54 0.14 -10.50
C VAL A 262 16.50 0.82 -11.39
N GLY A 263 15.44 1.36 -10.81
CA GLY A 263 14.41 2.13 -11.50
C GLY A 263 13.33 1.31 -12.17
N ARG A 264 13.21 0.02 -11.86
CA ARG A 264 12.14 -0.85 -12.36
C ARG A 264 10.97 -0.86 -11.39
N LYS A 265 9.75 -1.07 -11.90
CA LYS A 265 8.55 -0.93 -11.08
C LYS A 265 8.02 -2.28 -10.59
N GLY A 266 7.64 -3.18 -11.46
CA GLY A 266 7.06 -4.46 -11.07
C GLY A 266 7.63 -5.63 -11.85
N PHE A 267 7.91 -6.73 -11.15
CA PHE A 267 8.35 -7.99 -11.73
C PHE A 267 7.17 -8.95 -11.72
N ILE A 268 6.68 -9.29 -12.90
CA ILE A 268 5.39 -9.98 -13.06
C ILE A 268 5.60 -11.34 -13.73
N GLN A 269 4.95 -12.35 -13.16
CA GLN A 269 4.80 -13.66 -13.78
C GLN A 269 3.31 -13.98 -13.94
N THR A 270 2.90 -14.33 -15.14
CA THR A 270 1.50 -14.66 -15.44
C THR A 270 1.12 -16.07 -14.96
N PRO A 271 -0.15 -16.31 -14.57
CA PRO A 271 -1.26 -15.34 -14.55
C PRO A 271 -1.11 -14.32 -13.41
N PHE A 272 -1.49 -13.06 -13.65
CA PHE A 272 -1.34 -12.00 -12.67
C PHE A 272 -2.45 -10.95 -12.79
N ASN A 273 -2.83 -10.35 -11.66
CA ASN A 273 -3.75 -9.22 -11.61
C ASN A 273 -3.07 -8.06 -10.87
N THR A 274 -3.09 -6.86 -11.45
CA THR A 274 -2.59 -5.67 -10.74
C THR A 274 -3.50 -5.34 -9.55
N PRO A 275 -3.02 -4.52 -8.58
CA PRO A 275 -3.90 -3.87 -7.62
C PRO A 275 -5.03 -3.12 -8.33
N TRP A 276 -6.12 -2.90 -7.62
CA TRP A 276 -7.21 -2.07 -8.12
C TRP A 276 -6.84 -0.59 -8.03
N ARG A 277 -7.06 0.14 -9.11
CA ARG A 277 -7.06 1.60 -9.12
C ARG A 277 -8.48 2.06 -8.84
N THR A 278 -8.66 2.91 -7.82
CA THR A 278 -10.01 3.24 -7.32
C THR A 278 -10.33 4.71 -7.48
N VAL A 279 -11.58 5.00 -7.84
CA VAL A 279 -12.16 6.33 -7.81
C VAL A 279 -13.45 6.27 -7.01
N MET A 280 -13.44 6.86 -5.81
CA MET A 280 -14.64 7.03 -4.98
C MET A 280 -15.28 8.38 -5.32
N VAL A 281 -16.61 8.47 -5.31
CA VAL A 281 -17.34 9.70 -5.58
C VAL A 281 -18.64 9.76 -4.79
N SER A 282 -18.95 10.92 -4.23
CA SER A 282 -20.25 11.24 -3.62
C SER A 282 -20.53 12.74 -3.67
N ASP A 283 -21.77 13.14 -3.48
CA ASP A 283 -22.19 14.52 -3.21
C ASP A 283 -22.31 14.82 -1.71
N ASP A 284 -21.90 13.87 -0.84
CA ASP A 284 -21.80 14.03 0.61
C ASP A 284 -20.39 13.66 1.11
N ALA A 285 -19.71 14.59 1.78
CA ALA A 285 -18.37 14.36 2.34
C ALA A 285 -18.31 13.19 3.34
N ARG A 286 -19.41 12.92 4.06
CA ARG A 286 -19.49 11.86 5.07
C ARG A 286 -19.36 10.47 4.43
N ASP A 287 -19.80 10.32 3.19
CA ASP A 287 -19.70 9.06 2.46
C ASP A 287 -18.24 8.67 2.19
N MET A 288 -17.31 9.64 2.10
CA MET A 288 -15.88 9.36 1.96
C MET A 288 -15.33 8.62 3.19
N LEU A 289 -15.78 8.99 4.39
CA LEU A 289 -15.36 8.34 5.64
C LEU A 289 -15.98 6.93 5.79
N SER A 290 -17.22 6.76 5.35
CA SER A 290 -17.94 5.48 5.47
C SER A 290 -17.71 4.52 4.30
N CYS A 291 -17.03 4.97 3.23
CA CYS A 291 -16.81 4.19 2.02
C CYS A 291 -16.08 2.88 2.30
N LYS A 292 -16.60 1.78 1.78
CA LYS A 292 -16.03 0.43 1.94
C LYS A 292 -15.45 -0.13 0.64
N LEU A 293 -15.22 0.73 -0.37
CA LEU A 293 -14.70 0.33 -1.68
C LEU A 293 -13.40 -0.44 -1.56
N THR A 294 -12.43 0.10 -0.82
CA THR A 294 -11.11 -0.50 -0.63
C THR A 294 -11.21 -1.89 -0.01
N LEU A 295 -12.07 -2.08 1.01
CA LEU A 295 -12.31 -3.39 1.60
C LEU A 295 -12.99 -4.34 0.61
N ASN A 296 -14.04 -3.88 -0.07
CA ASN A 296 -14.84 -4.72 -0.98
C ASN A 296 -14.05 -5.21 -2.21
N LEU A 297 -12.97 -4.53 -2.58
CA LEU A 297 -12.07 -4.93 -3.67
C LEU A 297 -10.98 -5.93 -3.24
N ASN A 298 -10.84 -6.22 -1.95
CA ASN A 298 -9.96 -7.24 -1.43
C ASN A 298 -10.65 -8.61 -1.36
N GLU A 299 -9.85 -9.67 -1.36
CA GLU A 299 -10.35 -11.04 -1.20
C GLU A 299 -10.96 -11.26 0.19
N PRO A 300 -11.89 -12.23 0.33
CA PRO A 300 -12.42 -12.64 1.62
C PRO A 300 -11.32 -13.07 2.60
N CYS A 301 -11.67 -13.07 3.91
CA CYS A 301 -10.78 -13.50 4.99
C CYS A 301 -10.20 -14.91 4.74
N LYS A 302 -8.88 -15.04 4.83
CA LYS A 302 -8.14 -16.29 4.69
C LYS A 302 -7.87 -17.01 6.01
N ILE A 303 -8.13 -16.35 7.15
CA ILE A 303 -7.93 -16.92 8.48
C ILE A 303 -9.21 -17.69 8.87
N LYS A 304 -9.08 -18.98 9.17
CA LYS A 304 -10.23 -19.84 9.49
C LYS A 304 -10.82 -19.55 10.87
N ASP A 305 -9.97 -19.42 11.86
CA ASP A 305 -10.33 -19.06 13.24
C ASP A 305 -9.84 -17.65 13.53
N THR A 306 -10.75 -16.71 13.66
CA THR A 306 -10.47 -15.29 13.94
C THR A 306 -10.77 -14.90 15.38
N SER A 307 -11.11 -15.85 16.26
CA SER A 307 -11.52 -15.60 17.64
C SER A 307 -10.43 -14.95 18.52
N TRP A 308 -9.18 -15.07 18.11
CA TRP A 308 -8.02 -14.48 18.79
C TRP A 308 -7.72 -13.04 18.36
N ILE A 309 -8.39 -12.53 17.30
CA ILE A 309 -8.17 -11.19 16.77
C ILE A 309 -9.09 -10.19 17.47
N HIS A 310 -8.51 -9.24 18.19
CA HIS A 310 -9.24 -8.24 18.95
C HIS A 310 -8.41 -6.95 19.06
N PRO A 311 -8.73 -5.88 18.31
CA PRO A 311 -8.06 -4.60 18.48
C PRO A 311 -8.12 -4.11 19.91
N THR A 312 -7.01 -3.60 20.43
CA THR A 312 -6.83 -3.21 21.83
C THR A 312 -6.47 -1.73 21.97
N LYS A 313 -6.64 -1.20 23.18
CA LYS A 313 -6.09 0.09 23.59
C LYS A 313 -4.80 -0.17 24.36
N TYR A 314 -3.75 0.52 24.01
CA TYR A 314 -2.47 0.38 24.69
C TYR A 314 -1.84 1.75 25.03
N CYS A 315 -0.91 1.76 25.98
CA CYS A 315 0.05 2.84 26.18
C CYS A 315 1.47 2.29 25.89
N GLY A 316 2.42 3.20 25.67
CA GLY A 316 3.78 2.79 25.27
C GLY A 316 4.88 3.37 26.13
N VAL A 317 5.85 2.52 26.48
CA VAL A 317 7.18 2.92 26.91
C VAL A 317 7.93 3.38 25.67
N TRP A 318 7.69 4.61 25.26
CA TRP A 318 8.15 5.25 24.04
C TRP A 318 8.22 6.77 24.21
N TRP A 319 7.20 7.37 24.82
CA TRP A 319 7.07 8.81 24.93
C TRP A 319 8.25 9.47 25.66
N ASN A 320 8.75 8.82 26.70
CA ASN A 320 9.92 9.32 27.46
C ASN A 320 11.17 9.44 26.59
N MET A 321 11.34 8.57 25.58
CA MET A 321 12.45 8.62 24.64
C MET A 321 12.26 9.74 23.63
N ILE A 322 11.06 9.90 23.09
CA ILE A 322 10.74 10.97 22.13
C ILE A 322 10.96 12.36 22.74
N VAL A 323 10.57 12.56 24.00
CA VAL A 323 10.81 13.85 24.70
C VAL A 323 12.21 13.98 25.30
N GLY A 324 13.10 13.01 25.08
CA GLY A 324 14.51 13.06 25.45
C GLY A 324 14.80 12.89 26.94
N THR A 325 13.85 12.38 27.74
CA THR A 325 14.06 12.10 29.18
C THR A 325 14.60 10.70 29.45
N LYS A 326 14.47 9.79 28.48
CA LYS A 326 14.97 8.42 28.49
C LYS A 326 15.62 8.07 27.15
N THR A 327 16.32 6.93 27.09
CA THR A 327 16.97 6.39 25.90
C THR A 327 16.39 5.01 25.54
N TRP A 328 16.41 4.65 24.24
CA TRP A 328 16.17 3.27 23.79
C TRP A 328 17.34 2.36 24.14
N SER A 329 18.58 2.90 24.15
CA SER A 329 19.82 2.18 24.44
C SER A 329 20.02 1.95 25.92
N TYR A 330 20.63 0.80 26.27
CA TYR A 330 20.97 0.40 27.61
C TYR A 330 22.27 1.05 28.12
N THR A 331 23.26 1.22 27.23
CA THR A 331 24.62 1.64 27.60
C THR A 331 25.16 2.75 26.71
N ASN A 332 26.19 3.45 27.19
CA ASN A 332 27.01 4.40 26.40
C ASN A 332 28.41 3.84 26.12
N ASP A 333 28.71 2.61 26.54
CA ASP A 333 30.04 2.02 26.42
C ASP A 333 30.36 1.49 25.02
N LEU A 334 29.33 1.34 24.15
CA LEU A 334 29.44 0.69 22.84
C LEU A 334 29.35 1.74 21.69
N PRO A 335 30.45 2.01 20.99
CA PRO A 335 30.40 2.82 19.77
C PRO A 335 29.83 2.07 18.56
N SER A 336 29.76 0.76 18.63
CA SER A 336 29.20 -0.12 17.59
C SER A 336 28.77 -1.45 18.20
N VAL A 337 27.69 -2.00 17.66
CA VAL A 337 27.11 -3.29 18.06
C VAL A 337 27.33 -4.31 16.97
N ARG A 338 27.65 -5.55 17.38
CA ARG A 338 27.78 -6.70 16.48
C ARG A 338 26.87 -7.81 17.00
N LEU A 339 25.81 -8.08 16.23
CA LEU A 339 24.82 -9.08 16.56
C LEU A 339 25.46 -10.44 16.85
N GLY A 340 25.08 -11.08 17.98
CA GLY A 340 25.61 -12.36 18.42
C GLY A 340 27.07 -12.34 18.90
N VAL A 341 27.73 -11.17 18.98
CA VAL A 341 29.12 -11.02 19.41
C VAL A 341 29.27 -10.03 20.57
N THR A 342 28.55 -8.92 20.53
CA THR A 342 28.60 -7.93 21.60
C THR A 342 28.04 -8.51 22.90
N ASP A 343 28.81 -8.38 23.99
CA ASP A 343 28.48 -8.95 25.29
C ASP A 343 28.02 -7.83 26.25
N TYR A 344 26.71 -7.63 26.31
CA TYR A 344 26.10 -6.59 27.15
C TYR A 344 26.26 -6.83 28.65
N SER A 345 26.56 -8.06 29.09
CA SER A 345 26.85 -8.34 30.51
C SER A 345 28.11 -7.62 31.03
N LYS A 346 28.98 -7.17 30.12
CA LYS A 346 30.19 -6.40 30.42
C LYS A 346 30.01 -4.89 30.38
N CYS A 347 28.85 -4.42 29.92
CA CYS A 347 28.56 -3.00 29.77
C CYS A 347 27.89 -2.44 31.02
N LYS A 348 28.11 -1.15 31.26
CA LYS A 348 27.44 -0.43 32.36
C LYS A 348 26.12 0.17 31.85
N PRO A 349 25.04 0.06 32.66
CA PRO A 349 23.81 0.79 32.33
C PRO A 349 24.07 2.30 32.30
N ASN A 350 23.48 2.98 31.31
CA ASN A 350 23.61 4.45 31.18
C ASN A 350 22.77 5.25 32.23
N GLY A 351 21.88 4.56 32.94
CA GLY A 351 20.99 5.16 33.95
C GLY A 351 19.77 5.90 33.35
N THR A 352 19.65 5.94 32.01
CA THR A 352 18.56 6.63 31.32
C THR A 352 17.71 5.68 30.47
N HIS A 353 18.02 4.39 30.41
CA HIS A 353 17.28 3.41 29.66
C HIS A 353 15.79 3.41 30.03
N GLY A 354 14.91 3.44 29.03
CA GLY A 354 13.45 3.55 29.22
C GLY A 354 12.76 2.23 29.48
N ALA A 355 13.25 1.13 28.91
CA ALA A 355 12.63 -0.19 29.00
C ALA A 355 13.11 -1.02 30.21
N THR A 356 13.37 -0.38 31.36
CA THR A 356 13.78 -1.09 32.58
C THR A 356 12.62 -1.83 33.21
N ASN A 357 12.92 -2.88 33.99
CA ASN A 357 11.93 -3.62 34.78
C ASN A 357 11.04 -2.70 35.63
N GLU A 358 11.61 -1.67 36.24
CA GLU A 358 10.89 -0.73 37.10
C GLU A 358 9.93 0.14 36.27
N GLU A 359 10.42 0.73 35.19
CA GLU A 359 9.60 1.63 34.35
C GLU A 359 8.46 0.88 33.68
N VAL A 360 8.73 -0.30 33.13
CA VAL A 360 7.69 -1.13 32.50
C VAL A 360 6.59 -1.52 33.49
N LYS A 361 6.94 -1.88 34.74
CA LYS A 361 5.93 -2.12 35.79
C LYS A 361 5.04 -0.92 36.06
N ARG A 362 5.60 0.30 36.07
CA ARG A 362 4.81 1.53 36.23
C ARG A 362 3.79 1.69 35.10
N TYR A 363 4.18 1.41 33.86
CA TYR A 363 3.25 1.45 32.72
C TYR A 363 2.20 0.34 32.79
N ILE A 364 2.55 -0.87 33.24
CA ILE A 364 1.59 -1.96 33.47
C ILE A 364 0.55 -1.55 34.53
N ASP A 365 1.00 -0.97 35.67
CA ASP A 365 0.09 -0.52 36.72
C ASP A 365 -0.80 0.64 36.23
N PHE A 366 -0.25 1.54 35.41
CA PHE A 366 -1.04 2.61 34.77
C PHE A 366 -2.09 2.04 33.80
N ALA A 367 -1.71 1.10 32.96
CA ALA A 367 -2.64 0.44 32.02
C ALA A 367 -3.77 -0.28 32.77
N ALA A 368 -3.44 -1.09 33.77
CA ALA A 368 -4.42 -1.79 34.59
C ALA A 368 -5.41 -0.84 35.29
N LYS A 369 -4.88 0.26 35.86
CA LYS A 369 -5.71 1.26 36.55
C LYS A 369 -6.66 2.00 35.60
N ASN A 370 -6.26 2.21 34.34
CA ASN A 370 -6.99 3.02 33.37
C ASN A 370 -7.77 2.19 32.33
N GLY A 371 -7.85 0.87 32.49
CA GLY A 371 -8.61 0.00 31.60
C GLY A 371 -8.00 -0.13 30.19
N LEU A 372 -6.68 0.02 30.07
CA LEU A 372 -5.94 -0.30 28.87
C LEU A 372 -5.57 -1.79 28.88
N GLN A 373 -5.65 -2.44 27.73
CA GLN A 373 -5.43 -3.86 27.62
C GLN A 373 -3.94 -4.23 27.48
N GLU A 374 -3.14 -3.33 26.89
CA GLU A 374 -1.74 -3.62 26.57
C GLU A 374 -0.79 -2.47 26.89
N VAL A 375 0.49 -2.84 27.02
CA VAL A 375 1.62 -1.92 27.12
C VAL A 375 2.64 -2.28 26.05
N LEU A 376 2.85 -1.38 25.10
CA LEU A 376 3.95 -1.45 24.14
C LEU A 376 5.26 -1.10 24.84
N VAL A 377 6.34 -1.86 24.60
CA VAL A 377 7.66 -1.55 25.13
C VAL A 377 8.67 -1.46 24.00
N GLU A 378 9.09 -0.24 23.68
CA GLU A 378 10.23 0.00 22.78
C GLU A 378 11.54 -0.04 23.57
N GLY A 379 12.64 -0.41 22.91
CA GLY A 379 13.97 -0.47 23.54
C GLY A 379 14.17 -1.67 24.45
N TRP A 380 13.38 -2.72 24.34
CA TRP A 380 13.45 -3.90 25.22
C TRP A 380 14.61 -4.84 24.91
N ASN A 381 15.05 -4.89 23.65
CA ASN A 381 16.05 -5.83 23.11
C ASN A 381 17.38 -5.14 22.80
N GLU A 382 18.46 -5.92 22.75
CA GLU A 382 19.81 -5.46 22.41
C GLU A 382 19.90 -4.84 21.00
N GLY A 383 20.76 -3.81 20.81
CA GLY A 383 21.10 -3.25 19.51
C GLY A 383 20.85 -1.75 19.33
N TRP A 384 20.14 -1.11 20.22
CA TRP A 384 19.73 0.32 20.06
C TRP A 384 20.86 1.34 20.20
N GLU A 385 22.06 0.93 20.60
CA GLU A 385 23.24 1.81 20.67
C GLU A 385 23.74 2.22 19.29
N ASP A 386 23.43 1.41 18.25
CA ASP A 386 24.04 1.56 16.92
C ASP A 386 23.04 1.20 15.81
N TRP A 387 21.79 1.65 15.92
CA TRP A 387 20.71 1.24 15.01
C TRP A 387 20.41 2.28 13.92
N PHE A 388 20.18 3.53 14.30
CA PHE A 388 19.69 4.56 13.40
C PHE A 388 20.81 5.26 12.63
N GLY A 389 20.60 5.50 11.33
CA GLY A 389 21.52 6.28 10.47
C GLY A 389 22.76 5.55 10.00
N HIS A 390 23.02 4.32 10.45
CA HIS A 390 24.22 3.55 10.12
C HIS A 390 24.00 2.56 8.95
N GLN A 391 22.77 2.35 8.53
CA GLN A 391 22.36 1.43 7.45
C GLN A 391 23.01 0.04 7.59
N LYS A 392 22.92 -0.53 8.79
CA LYS A 392 23.45 -1.86 9.10
C LYS A 392 22.42 -2.93 8.83
N LEU A 393 22.82 -4.02 8.20
CA LEU A 393 21.93 -5.13 7.88
C LEU A 393 21.45 -5.85 9.15
N ASP A 394 22.34 -6.12 10.10
CA ASP A 394 22.14 -7.04 11.22
C ASP A 394 22.25 -6.30 12.56
N VAL A 395 21.27 -5.44 12.86
CA VAL A 395 21.22 -4.68 14.12
C VAL A 395 20.54 -5.47 15.23
N PHE A 396 19.37 -6.07 14.95
CA PHE A 396 18.51 -6.73 15.92
C PHE A 396 18.34 -8.22 15.63
N ASP A 397 18.21 -9.04 16.68
CA ASP A 397 17.86 -10.45 16.59
C ASP A 397 16.40 -10.74 17.00
N PHE A 398 15.73 -9.77 17.58
CA PHE A 398 14.33 -9.82 18.01
C PHE A 398 14.02 -10.88 19.10
N VAL A 399 15.04 -11.40 19.78
CA VAL A 399 14.87 -12.44 20.80
C VAL A 399 15.69 -12.18 22.08
N THR A 400 16.71 -11.33 22.03
CA THR A 400 17.61 -11.11 23.17
C THR A 400 17.26 -9.81 23.90
N PRO A 401 16.68 -9.88 25.12
CA PRO A 401 16.39 -8.68 25.91
C PRO A 401 17.67 -8.08 26.50
N TYR A 402 17.62 -6.78 26.79
CA TYR A 402 18.65 -6.13 27.60
C TYR A 402 18.74 -6.71 29.00
N PRO A 403 19.89 -6.59 29.69
CA PRO A 403 20.09 -7.16 31.05
C PRO A 403 19.12 -6.65 32.12
N ASP A 404 18.54 -5.46 31.93
CA ASP A 404 17.60 -4.83 32.86
C ASP A 404 16.12 -5.00 32.45
N PHE A 405 15.85 -5.85 31.41
CA PHE A 405 14.51 -6.23 30.96
C PHE A 405 14.27 -7.73 31.13
N ASP A 406 13.66 -8.13 32.23
CA ASP A 406 13.27 -9.53 32.48
C ASP A 406 11.91 -9.82 31.80
N ILE A 407 11.99 -10.31 30.57
CA ILE A 407 10.81 -10.59 29.73
C ILE A 407 9.80 -11.54 30.41
N LYS A 408 10.30 -12.55 31.12
CA LYS A 408 9.41 -13.51 31.80
C LYS A 408 8.69 -12.84 32.98
N MET A 409 9.44 -12.22 33.87
CA MET A 409 8.90 -11.59 35.07
C MET A 409 7.90 -10.48 34.71
N LEU A 410 8.20 -9.68 33.67
CA LEU A 410 7.34 -8.58 33.23
C LEU A 410 6.02 -9.09 32.62
N ASN A 411 6.06 -10.16 31.81
CA ASN A 411 4.84 -10.78 31.29
C ASN A 411 4.01 -11.42 32.40
N ASP A 412 4.63 -12.16 33.34
CA ASP A 412 3.93 -12.72 34.50
C ASP A 412 3.26 -11.61 35.33
N TYR A 413 3.96 -10.48 35.54
CA TYR A 413 3.41 -9.32 36.26
C TYR A 413 2.25 -8.68 35.52
N ALA A 414 2.38 -8.43 34.22
CA ALA A 414 1.31 -7.88 33.39
C ALA A 414 0.05 -8.77 33.44
N HIS A 415 0.20 -10.06 33.20
CA HIS A 415 -0.91 -11.03 33.27
C HIS A 415 -1.58 -11.06 34.64
N SER A 416 -0.83 -10.92 35.74
CA SER A 416 -1.38 -10.84 37.10
C SER A 416 -2.27 -9.60 37.31
N LYS A 417 -2.10 -8.57 36.49
CA LYS A 417 -2.89 -7.32 36.49
C LYS A 417 -3.99 -7.30 35.43
N GLY A 418 -4.14 -8.37 34.64
CA GLY A 418 -5.10 -8.42 33.52
C GLY A 418 -4.68 -7.57 32.31
N VAL A 419 -3.38 -7.29 32.18
CA VAL A 419 -2.78 -6.54 31.09
C VAL A 419 -1.82 -7.47 30.32
N LYS A 420 -1.60 -7.23 29.04
CA LYS A 420 -0.55 -7.89 28.24
C LYS A 420 0.55 -6.90 27.86
N LEU A 421 1.71 -7.41 27.53
CA LEU A 421 2.72 -6.64 26.84
C LEU A 421 2.52 -6.78 25.32
N MET A 422 2.62 -5.68 24.60
CA MET A 422 2.71 -5.64 23.14
C MET A 422 4.18 -5.61 22.74
N MET A 423 4.54 -6.51 21.84
CA MET A 423 5.92 -6.61 21.34
C MET A 423 6.25 -5.46 20.40
N HIS A 424 7.52 -5.04 20.40
CA HIS A 424 8.08 -4.10 19.43
C HIS A 424 9.20 -4.77 18.63
N HIS A 425 9.06 -4.80 17.32
CA HIS A 425 10.09 -5.22 16.38
C HIS A 425 10.49 -4.04 15.51
N GLU A 426 11.42 -3.19 16.02
CA GLU A 426 12.11 -2.23 15.16
C GLU A 426 13.12 -2.97 14.31
N THR A 427 13.10 -2.73 13.01
CA THR A 427 13.98 -3.43 12.06
C THR A 427 15.19 -2.60 11.63
N SER A 428 15.24 -1.29 11.95
CA SER A 428 16.18 -0.35 11.36
C SER A 428 16.17 -0.42 9.82
N SER A 429 14.99 -0.62 9.26
CA SER A 429 14.72 -0.83 7.83
C SER A 429 15.43 -2.03 7.18
N ALA A 430 16.02 -2.94 7.96
CA ALA A 430 16.71 -4.13 7.48
C ALA A 430 15.73 -5.30 7.27
N ALA A 431 14.89 -5.20 6.23
CA ALA A 431 13.83 -6.16 5.93
C ALA A 431 14.31 -7.61 5.86
N LEU A 432 15.43 -7.87 5.18
CA LEU A 432 15.98 -9.22 5.05
C LEU A 432 16.49 -9.79 6.37
N ASN A 433 17.02 -8.96 7.27
CA ASN A 433 17.41 -9.39 8.61
C ASN A 433 16.16 -9.81 9.40
N TYR A 434 15.11 -9.01 9.35
CA TYR A 434 13.86 -9.34 10.03
C TYR A 434 13.26 -10.65 9.50
N GLU A 435 13.23 -10.85 8.19
CA GLU A 435 12.74 -12.11 7.60
C GLU A 435 13.51 -13.35 8.07
N ARG A 436 14.82 -13.23 8.30
CA ARG A 436 15.64 -14.34 8.82
C ARG A 436 15.29 -14.73 10.25
N HIS A 437 14.74 -13.80 11.03
CA HIS A 437 14.44 -13.96 12.45
C HIS A 437 12.94 -14.09 12.76
N LEU A 438 12.05 -13.98 11.78
CA LEU A 438 10.59 -13.95 11.99
C LEU A 438 10.07 -15.13 12.82
N GLU A 439 10.47 -16.35 12.49
CA GLU A 439 10.00 -17.54 13.18
C GLU A 439 10.47 -17.57 14.65
N ASP A 440 11.75 -17.23 14.91
CA ASP A 440 12.31 -17.18 16.26
C ASP A 440 11.64 -16.09 17.09
N ALA A 441 11.44 -14.91 16.48
CA ALA A 441 10.77 -13.77 17.11
C ALA A 441 9.32 -14.09 17.52
N PHE A 442 8.53 -14.69 16.61
CA PHE A 442 7.15 -15.04 16.91
C PHE A 442 7.04 -16.26 17.86
N ASN A 443 7.98 -17.20 17.81
CA ASN A 443 8.08 -18.27 18.82
C ASN A 443 8.38 -17.72 20.21
N LEU A 444 9.25 -16.70 20.34
CA LEU A 444 9.49 -16.00 21.60
C LEU A 444 8.22 -15.34 22.12
N MET A 445 7.48 -14.66 21.25
CA MET A 445 6.21 -14.02 21.60
C MET A 445 5.21 -15.03 22.15
N ASN A 446 5.01 -16.16 21.45
CA ASN A 446 4.11 -17.23 21.90
C ASN A 446 4.55 -17.83 23.24
N LYS A 447 5.86 -17.99 23.44
CA LYS A 447 6.42 -18.51 24.71
C LYS A 447 6.05 -17.66 25.91
N TYR A 448 5.98 -16.35 25.76
CA TYR A 448 5.71 -15.40 26.85
C TYR A 448 4.30 -14.80 26.82
N GLY A 449 3.44 -15.24 25.89
CA GLY A 449 2.02 -14.87 25.86
C GLY A 449 1.71 -13.51 25.25
N TYR A 450 2.60 -13.00 24.40
CA TYR A 450 2.29 -11.85 23.53
C TYR A 450 1.29 -12.26 22.44
N ASP A 451 0.37 -11.38 22.08
CA ASP A 451 -0.60 -11.58 21.00
C ASP A 451 -0.61 -10.43 19.97
N ALA A 452 0.18 -9.41 20.19
CA ALA A 452 0.30 -8.27 19.27
C ALA A 452 1.75 -7.78 19.15
N VAL A 453 2.11 -7.32 17.95
CA VAL A 453 3.41 -6.71 17.63
C VAL A 453 3.23 -5.38 16.93
N LYS A 454 4.00 -4.36 17.35
CA LYS A 454 4.31 -3.19 16.54
C LYS A 454 5.56 -3.49 15.73
N THR A 455 5.48 -3.41 14.40
CA THR A 455 6.66 -3.48 13.51
C THR A 455 7.09 -2.08 13.11
N GLY A 456 8.40 -1.82 13.04
CA GLY A 456 8.96 -0.52 12.65
C GLY A 456 10.04 -0.67 11.56
N TYR A 457 10.14 0.32 10.68
CA TYR A 457 11.08 0.36 9.56
C TYR A 457 11.71 1.76 9.44
N VAL A 458 12.25 2.25 10.54
CA VAL A 458 12.84 3.61 10.60
C VAL A 458 14.15 3.68 9.80
N GLY A 459 14.25 4.65 8.91
CA GLY A 459 15.43 4.91 8.09
C GLY A 459 15.32 4.39 6.66
N ASP A 460 16.41 4.48 5.90
CA ASP A 460 16.46 4.02 4.51
C ASP A 460 16.41 2.49 4.44
N ILE A 461 15.65 1.96 3.51
CA ILE A 461 15.49 0.50 3.35
C ILE A 461 16.84 -0.18 3.04
N ILE A 462 17.04 -1.34 3.67
CA ILE A 462 18.10 -2.27 3.36
C ILE A 462 17.47 -3.55 2.76
N PRO A 463 17.82 -3.90 1.52
CA PRO A 463 19.00 -3.49 0.72
C PRO A 463 18.92 -2.05 0.18
N ARG A 464 20.07 -1.39 0.12
CA ARG A 464 20.19 0.01 -0.33
C ARG A 464 19.61 0.24 -1.71
N GLY A 465 18.90 1.35 -1.86
CA GLY A 465 18.24 1.77 -3.10
C GLY A 465 16.81 1.27 -3.24
N GLU A 466 16.37 0.36 -2.37
CA GLU A 466 14.96 0.04 -2.23
C GLU A 466 14.24 1.14 -1.45
N TYR A 467 12.93 1.22 -1.66
CA TYR A 467 12.05 2.18 -1.03
C TYR A 467 10.95 1.47 -0.24
N HIS A 468 10.40 2.12 0.79
CA HIS A 468 9.35 1.57 1.65
C HIS A 468 8.11 1.10 0.87
N TYR A 469 7.85 1.66 -0.30
CA TYR A 469 6.66 1.37 -1.11
C TYR A 469 6.99 0.59 -2.39
N SER A 470 8.20 0.02 -2.51
CA SER A 470 8.56 -0.86 -3.63
C SER A 470 7.83 -2.20 -3.58
N GLN A 471 7.81 -2.94 -4.69
CA GLN A 471 7.24 -4.29 -4.73
C GLN A 471 7.91 -5.22 -3.71
N LEU A 472 9.23 -5.14 -3.55
CA LEU A 472 9.99 -5.93 -2.58
C LEU A 472 9.45 -5.71 -1.16
N MET A 473 9.25 -4.46 -0.76
CA MET A 473 8.78 -4.14 0.58
C MET A 473 7.31 -4.48 0.78
N ASN A 474 6.45 -4.30 -0.22
CA ASN A 474 5.06 -4.76 -0.15
C ASN A 474 4.97 -6.27 0.05
N ASN A 475 5.84 -7.05 -0.62
CA ASN A 475 5.94 -8.49 -0.42
C ASN A 475 6.48 -8.84 0.98
N HIS A 476 7.42 -8.06 1.49
CA HIS A 476 7.93 -8.22 2.85
C HIS A 476 6.82 -7.98 3.90
N TYR A 477 6.09 -6.87 3.82
CA TYR A 477 4.99 -6.56 4.75
C TYR A 477 3.92 -7.66 4.73
N GLN A 478 3.56 -8.14 3.54
CA GLN A 478 2.61 -9.23 3.39
C GLN A 478 3.11 -10.51 4.06
N ARG A 479 4.39 -10.87 3.89
CA ARG A 479 5.02 -12.02 4.53
C ARG A 479 4.98 -11.93 6.06
N VAL A 480 5.26 -10.76 6.62
CA VAL A 480 5.18 -10.52 8.07
C VAL A 480 3.77 -10.75 8.58
N ILE A 481 2.75 -10.18 7.91
CA ILE A 481 1.34 -10.35 8.28
C ILE A 481 0.92 -11.83 8.22
N GLU A 482 1.28 -12.55 7.16
CA GLU A 482 0.94 -13.95 6.98
C GLU A 482 1.65 -14.87 7.98
N THR A 483 2.90 -14.57 8.31
CA THR A 483 3.65 -15.34 9.32
C THR A 483 3.09 -15.07 10.71
N ALA A 484 2.81 -13.81 11.05
CA ALA A 484 2.15 -13.45 12.32
C ALA A 484 0.78 -14.15 12.48
N ALA A 485 0.00 -14.25 11.40
CA ALA A 485 -1.29 -14.96 11.42
C ALA A 485 -1.15 -16.44 11.77
N LYS A 486 -0.09 -17.12 11.29
CA LYS A 486 0.19 -18.52 11.66
C LYS A 486 0.51 -18.70 13.14
N HIS A 487 1.08 -17.68 13.76
CA HIS A 487 1.42 -17.62 15.17
C HIS A 487 0.31 -17.02 16.06
N HIS A 488 -0.85 -16.67 15.50
CA HIS A 488 -1.96 -15.97 16.16
C HIS A 488 -1.53 -14.63 16.78
N ILE A 489 -0.78 -13.84 16.02
CA ILE A 489 -0.27 -12.54 16.43
C ILE A 489 -0.91 -11.45 15.57
N MET A 490 -1.44 -10.42 16.22
CA MET A 490 -1.93 -9.19 15.60
C MET A 490 -0.75 -8.27 15.25
N VAL A 491 -0.88 -7.54 14.15
CA VAL A 491 0.16 -6.64 13.64
C VAL A 491 -0.34 -5.21 13.62
N ASN A 492 0.43 -4.30 14.22
CA ASN A 492 0.36 -2.86 14.03
C ASN A 492 1.59 -2.43 13.22
N ALA A 493 1.43 -2.21 11.92
CA ALA A 493 2.52 -1.91 11.00
C ALA A 493 2.82 -0.41 10.98
N HIS A 494 4.07 -0.02 11.29
CA HIS A 494 4.57 1.35 11.20
C HIS A 494 5.52 1.49 10.00
N GLU A 495 5.61 2.69 9.43
CA GLU A 495 6.38 3.05 8.22
C GLU A 495 6.09 2.14 7.00
N ALA A 496 5.11 1.27 7.09
CA ALA A 496 4.70 0.37 6.01
C ALA A 496 3.83 1.09 4.96
N THR A 497 3.51 0.36 3.90
CA THR A 497 2.60 0.85 2.85
C THR A 497 1.25 1.26 3.45
N ARG A 498 0.71 2.38 2.98
CA ARG A 498 -0.62 2.89 3.36
C ARG A 498 -1.71 1.83 3.20
N PRO A 499 -2.82 1.93 3.97
CA PRO A 499 -3.88 0.92 3.95
C PRO A 499 -4.53 0.78 2.57
N THR A 500 -4.48 -0.42 2.00
CA THR A 500 -5.15 -0.77 0.74
C THR A 500 -6.24 -1.84 0.93
N GLY A 501 -6.75 -1.97 2.16
CA GLY A 501 -7.85 -2.87 2.51
C GLY A 501 -7.46 -4.32 2.77
N ILE A 502 -6.17 -4.63 2.86
CA ILE A 502 -5.64 -5.99 3.10
C ILE A 502 -6.18 -6.61 4.40
N CYS A 503 -6.57 -5.77 5.38
CA CYS A 503 -7.19 -6.21 6.62
C CYS A 503 -8.54 -6.94 6.45
N ARG A 504 -9.19 -6.87 5.29
CA ARG A 504 -10.31 -7.78 4.97
C ARG A 504 -9.84 -9.21 4.84
N THR A 505 -8.73 -9.42 4.11
CA THR A 505 -8.18 -10.75 3.81
C THR A 505 -7.38 -11.29 4.99
N TRP A 506 -6.64 -10.40 5.66
CA TRP A 506 -5.78 -10.70 6.79
C TRP A 506 -6.15 -9.79 7.99
N PRO A 507 -7.23 -10.10 8.70
CA PRO A 507 -7.74 -9.24 9.78
C PRO A 507 -6.83 -9.17 11.02
N ASN A 508 -5.74 -9.94 11.08
CA ASN A 508 -4.69 -9.76 12.07
C ASN A 508 -3.83 -8.50 11.83
N LEU A 509 -3.91 -7.86 10.67
CA LEU A 509 -3.43 -6.49 10.46
C LEU A 509 -4.43 -5.53 11.09
N VAL A 510 -4.26 -5.20 12.36
CA VAL A 510 -5.20 -4.40 13.17
C VAL A 510 -4.85 -2.92 13.22
N GLY A 511 -3.62 -2.55 12.87
CA GLY A 511 -3.13 -1.19 12.82
C GLY A 511 -2.18 -0.97 11.66
N ASN A 512 -2.21 0.25 11.12
CA ASN A 512 -1.32 0.68 10.05
C ASN A 512 -1.09 2.18 10.18
N GLU A 513 0.16 2.58 10.47
CA GLU A 513 0.51 4.00 10.49
C GLU A 513 0.49 4.53 9.06
N SER A 514 -0.27 5.59 8.84
CA SER A 514 -0.50 6.12 7.49
C SER A 514 -0.66 7.64 7.46
N ALA A 515 -0.20 8.32 8.50
CA ALA A 515 -0.22 9.77 8.59
C ALA A 515 0.82 10.24 9.61
N ARG A 516 1.20 11.52 9.52
CA ARG A 516 2.06 12.16 10.50
C ARG A 516 1.41 12.13 11.88
N GLY A 517 2.16 11.63 12.86
CA GLY A 517 1.84 11.75 14.28
C GLY A 517 2.07 13.17 14.82
N THR A 518 1.78 13.36 16.09
CA THR A 518 1.97 14.66 16.79
C THR A 518 3.39 14.80 17.32
#